data_908744de091c73f5f5e36c5ff410a8ae
#
_entry.id   908744de091c73f5f5e36c5ff410a8ae
#
_cell.length_a   1.000
_cell.length_b   1.000
_cell.length_c   1.000
_cell.angle_alpha   90.00
_cell.angle_beta   90.00
_cell.angle_gamma   90.00
#
_symmetry.space_group_name_H-M   'P 1'
#
loop_
_entity.id
_entity.type
_entity.pdbx_description
1 polymer ?
#
loop_
_entity_poly.entity_id
_entity_poly.type
_entity_poly.pdbx_seq_one_letter_code
_entity_poly.pdbx_strand_id
1 'polypeptide(L)'
;MQKTTFKPKFIAAFVALNLSPMVFAGQVYSGVDYQYFRDFAENKGKFTPGAQNIAVVNKKGESIGTMMQNAPMMDFSVVSRNGVAALVGDQYIVSVAHNVGYRNVDFGMEGNNPDQHRFGYNIVKRNNYKNDRTHPYMTDYHNPRLAKFVTEAAPIEMVSNMQGSTY
;
A
#
# COMPACT_ATOMS: atom_id res chain seq x y z
N MET A 1 -14.49 24.16 -61.81
CA MET A 1 -14.64 24.14 -60.36
C MET A 1 -15.17 22.76 -59.98
N GLN A 2 -14.30 21.87 -59.46
CA GLN A 2 -14.70 20.56 -58.95
C GLN A 2 -15.13 20.70 -57.48
N LYS A 3 -16.38 20.37 -57.18
CA LYS A 3 -16.90 20.30 -55.82
C LYS A 3 -16.48 18.96 -55.20
N THR A 4 -15.54 18.96 -54.28
CA THR A 4 -15.19 17.80 -53.45
C THR A 4 -16.29 17.61 -52.40
N THR A 5 -17.13 16.62 -52.58
CA THR A 5 -18.09 16.17 -51.58
C THR A 5 -17.38 15.35 -50.49
N PHE A 6 -17.21 15.90 -49.32
CA PHE A 6 -16.69 15.21 -48.15
C PHE A 6 -17.69 14.12 -47.71
N LYS A 7 -17.27 12.84 -47.74
CA LYS A 7 -18.14 11.73 -47.37
C LYS A 7 -18.25 11.64 -45.83
N PRO A 8 -19.44 11.64 -45.23
CA PRO A 8 -19.63 11.70 -43.78
C PRO A 8 -19.11 10.50 -43.01
N LYS A 9 -18.71 9.42 -43.68
CA LYS A 9 -18.15 8.21 -43.06
C LYS A 9 -16.79 8.43 -42.37
N PHE A 10 -16.02 9.44 -42.77
CA PHE A 10 -14.72 9.74 -42.15
C PHE A 10 -14.86 10.51 -40.84
N ILE A 11 -15.91 11.29 -40.64
CA ILE A 11 -16.15 12.06 -39.42
C ILE A 11 -16.60 11.14 -38.30
N ALA A 12 -17.41 10.11 -38.58
CA ALA A 12 -17.83 9.13 -37.58
C ALA A 12 -16.68 8.27 -37.05
N ALA A 13 -15.69 7.91 -37.89
CA ALA A 13 -14.51 7.16 -37.47
C ALA A 13 -13.56 7.99 -36.57
N PHE A 14 -13.45 9.28 -36.84
CA PHE A 14 -12.56 10.16 -36.01
C PHE A 14 -13.16 10.48 -34.64
N VAL A 15 -14.48 10.56 -34.53
CA VAL A 15 -15.18 10.75 -33.24
C VAL A 15 -15.14 9.48 -32.40
N ALA A 16 -15.23 8.30 -32.99
CA ALA A 16 -15.17 7.03 -32.29
C ALA A 16 -13.77 6.73 -31.69
N LEU A 17 -12.69 7.23 -32.30
CA LEU A 17 -11.33 7.04 -31.75
C LEU A 17 -11.04 7.91 -30.50
N ASN A 18 -11.82 8.98 -30.28
CA ASN A 18 -11.63 9.86 -29.13
C ASN A 18 -12.52 9.49 -27.92
N LEU A 19 -13.38 8.47 -28.05
CA LEU A 19 -14.17 7.92 -26.95
C LEU A 19 -13.49 6.68 -26.33
N SER A 20 -12.16 6.65 -26.29
CA SER A 20 -11.46 5.66 -25.46
C SER A 20 -11.94 5.85 -24.03
N PRO A 21 -12.51 4.83 -23.37
CA PRO A 21 -12.83 4.93 -21.96
C PRO A 21 -11.53 5.29 -21.23
N MET A 22 -11.52 6.41 -20.53
CA MET A 22 -10.41 6.72 -19.63
C MET A 22 -10.36 5.61 -18.60
N VAL A 23 -9.40 4.70 -18.73
CA VAL A 23 -9.11 3.69 -17.72
C VAL A 23 -8.37 4.43 -16.61
N PHE A 24 -9.10 4.78 -15.57
CA PHE A 24 -8.49 5.30 -14.34
C PHE A 24 -7.94 4.11 -13.55
N ALA A 25 -6.63 3.91 -13.60
CA ALA A 25 -5.97 2.99 -12.69
C ALA A 25 -6.05 3.55 -11.27
N GLY A 26 -6.50 2.74 -10.30
CA GLY A 26 -6.59 3.14 -8.89
C GLY A 26 -7.81 4.00 -8.55
N GLN A 27 -8.96 3.70 -9.11
CA GLN A 27 -10.21 4.40 -8.77
C GLN A 27 -10.66 4.08 -7.35
N VAL A 28 -10.90 5.13 -6.57
CA VAL A 28 -11.64 5.04 -5.32
C VAL A 28 -13.12 5.37 -5.59
N TYR A 29 -14.03 4.80 -4.79
CA TYR A 29 -15.46 5.07 -4.96
C TYR A 29 -15.77 6.54 -4.69
N SER A 30 -16.24 7.25 -5.70
CA SER A 30 -16.46 8.71 -5.64
C SER A 30 -17.59 9.14 -4.69
N GLY A 31 -18.45 8.21 -4.29
CA GLY A 31 -19.53 8.44 -3.31
C GLY A 31 -19.05 8.59 -1.87
N VAL A 32 -17.82 8.15 -1.58
CA VAL A 32 -17.18 8.27 -0.27
C VAL A 32 -16.20 9.45 -0.28
N ASP A 33 -16.08 10.14 0.85
CA ASP A 33 -15.08 11.20 0.97
C ASP A 33 -13.67 10.59 0.86
N TYR A 34 -12.80 11.27 0.11
CA TYR A 34 -11.41 10.80 -0.07
C TYR A 34 -10.66 10.73 1.26
N GLN A 35 -11.04 11.52 2.25
CA GLN A 35 -10.45 11.49 3.59
C GLN A 35 -10.57 10.11 4.25
N TYR A 36 -11.65 9.33 4.00
CA TYR A 36 -11.75 7.96 4.50
C TYR A 36 -10.61 7.05 4.01
N PHE A 37 -10.23 7.18 2.75
CA PHE A 37 -9.14 6.38 2.19
C PHE A 37 -7.79 6.77 2.78
N ARG A 38 -7.60 8.06 3.04
CA ARG A 38 -6.41 8.55 3.72
C ARG A 38 -6.36 8.09 5.17
N ASP A 39 -7.45 8.24 5.90
CA ASP A 39 -7.54 7.82 7.29
C ASP A 39 -7.28 6.32 7.45
N PHE A 40 -7.82 5.50 6.52
CA PHE A 40 -7.52 4.07 6.47
C PHE A 40 -6.02 3.81 6.28
N ALA A 41 -5.41 4.43 5.28
CA ALA A 41 -4.01 4.21 4.95
C ALA A 41 -3.04 4.73 6.02
N GLU A 42 -3.45 5.73 6.79
CA GLU A 42 -2.63 6.41 7.80
C GLU A 42 -3.00 6.01 9.24
N ASN A 43 -3.89 5.03 9.44
CA ASN A 43 -4.41 4.64 10.76
C ASN A 43 -5.01 5.82 11.56
N LYS A 44 -5.73 6.72 10.90
CA LYS A 44 -6.30 7.93 11.49
C LYS A 44 -7.81 7.86 11.69
N GLY A 45 -8.33 8.78 12.48
CA GLY A 45 -9.75 8.93 12.72
C GLY A 45 -10.38 7.66 13.29
N LYS A 46 -11.33 7.06 12.56
CA LYS A 46 -12.00 5.81 12.95
C LYS A 46 -11.14 4.56 12.68
N PHE A 47 -10.06 4.68 11.92
CA PHE A 47 -9.21 3.58 11.48
C PHE A 47 -7.95 3.41 12.34
N THR A 48 -8.05 3.70 13.63
CA THR A 48 -6.95 3.44 14.57
C THR A 48 -6.67 1.94 14.66
N PRO A 49 -5.42 1.53 14.91
CA PRO A 49 -5.08 0.12 15.08
C PRO A 49 -5.99 -0.59 16.10
N GLY A 50 -6.45 -1.78 15.76
CA GLY A 50 -7.37 -2.55 16.60
C GLY A 50 -8.86 -2.19 16.48
N ALA A 51 -9.21 -1.11 15.78
CA ALA A 51 -10.61 -0.72 15.58
C ALA A 51 -11.38 -1.79 14.78
N GLN A 52 -12.64 -2.01 15.16
CA GLN A 52 -13.55 -2.94 14.50
C GLN A 52 -14.91 -2.30 14.25
N ASN A 53 -15.68 -2.90 13.34
CA ASN A 53 -17.04 -2.49 13.01
C ASN A 53 -17.15 -1.00 12.63
N ILE A 54 -16.24 -0.55 11.79
CA ILE A 54 -16.12 0.85 11.39
C ILE A 54 -17.20 1.20 10.38
N ALA A 55 -18.19 1.99 10.80
CA ALA A 55 -19.25 2.47 9.91
C ALA A 55 -18.68 3.43 8.86
N VAL A 56 -19.03 3.18 7.60
CA VAL A 56 -18.68 4.04 6.46
C VAL A 56 -19.93 4.75 5.97
N VAL A 57 -19.81 6.05 5.79
CA VAL A 57 -20.91 6.89 5.26
C VAL A 57 -20.49 7.49 3.92
N ASN A 58 -21.49 7.74 3.08
CA ASN A 58 -21.28 8.46 1.83
C ASN A 58 -21.18 9.98 2.08
N LYS A 59 -20.92 10.75 1.02
CA LYS A 59 -20.85 12.23 1.08
C LYS A 59 -22.14 12.92 1.54
N LYS A 60 -23.27 12.19 1.55
CA LYS A 60 -24.55 12.67 2.05
C LYS A 60 -24.80 12.33 3.52
N GLY A 61 -23.87 11.59 4.15
CA GLY A 61 -24.01 11.12 5.53
C GLY A 61 -24.80 9.83 5.68
N GLU A 62 -25.20 9.18 4.59
CA GLU A 62 -25.93 7.91 4.61
C GLU A 62 -24.97 6.74 4.85
N SER A 63 -25.32 5.80 5.72
CA SER A 63 -24.52 4.59 5.93
C SER A 63 -24.53 3.71 4.68
N ILE A 64 -23.35 3.32 4.22
CA ILE A 64 -23.18 2.46 3.03
C ILE A 64 -22.51 1.14 3.35
N GLY A 65 -22.13 0.91 4.61
CA GLY A 65 -21.56 -0.34 5.05
C GLY A 65 -20.74 -0.23 6.31
N THR A 66 -20.11 -1.35 6.68
CA THR A 66 -19.23 -1.48 7.83
C THR A 66 -17.98 -2.20 7.42
N MET A 67 -16.83 -1.62 7.72
CA MET A 67 -15.50 -2.23 7.49
C MET A 67 -15.00 -2.92 8.76
N MET A 68 -13.99 -3.78 8.63
CA MET A 68 -13.30 -4.45 9.72
C MET A 68 -14.25 -5.28 10.62
N GLN A 69 -15.23 -5.98 10.03
CA GLN A 69 -16.17 -6.81 10.76
C GLN A 69 -15.53 -8.11 11.26
N ASN A 70 -14.67 -8.71 10.46
CA ASN A 70 -14.09 -10.04 10.71
C ASN A 70 -12.65 -9.99 11.22
N ALA A 71 -12.00 -8.83 11.18
CA ALA A 71 -10.66 -8.63 11.66
C ALA A 71 -10.49 -7.20 12.18
N PRO A 72 -9.64 -6.97 13.18
CA PRO A 72 -9.32 -5.62 13.64
C PRO A 72 -8.51 -4.86 12.58
N MET A 73 -8.56 -3.54 12.65
CA MET A 73 -7.74 -2.66 11.83
C MET A 73 -6.26 -2.93 12.11
N MET A 74 -5.50 -3.17 11.04
CA MET A 74 -4.07 -3.41 11.13
C MET A 74 -3.32 -2.14 11.53
N ASP A 75 -2.21 -2.31 12.24
CA ASP A 75 -1.26 -1.24 12.52
C ASP A 75 -0.27 -1.09 11.35
N PHE A 76 -0.38 -0.01 10.62
CA PHE A 76 0.52 0.29 9.50
C PHE A 76 1.82 1.02 9.93
N SER A 77 2.01 1.30 11.22
CA SER A 77 3.25 1.89 11.73
C SER A 77 4.47 1.04 11.45
N VAL A 78 4.28 -0.26 11.27
CA VAL A 78 5.32 -1.25 10.92
C VAL A 78 5.77 -1.20 9.47
N VAL A 79 5.02 -0.52 8.59
CA VAL A 79 5.38 -0.36 7.18
C VAL A 79 6.26 0.87 7.04
N SER A 80 7.40 0.72 6.39
CA SER A 80 8.27 1.85 6.11
C SER A 80 7.53 2.91 5.27
N ARG A 81 7.74 4.17 5.58
CA ARG A 81 7.05 5.29 4.94
C ARG A 81 7.15 5.30 3.41
N ASN A 82 8.25 4.83 2.86
CA ASN A 82 8.44 4.70 1.43
C ASN A 82 7.80 3.42 0.84
N GLY A 83 7.12 2.61 1.66
CA GLY A 83 6.41 1.41 1.23
C GLY A 83 7.29 0.25 0.77
N VAL A 84 8.60 0.29 1.03
CA VAL A 84 9.53 -0.74 0.52
C VAL A 84 9.77 -1.89 1.49
N ALA A 85 9.42 -1.74 2.76
CA ALA A 85 9.72 -2.74 3.78
C ALA A 85 8.69 -2.74 4.93
N ALA A 86 8.58 -3.87 5.62
CA ALA A 86 7.84 -4.00 6.87
C ALA A 86 8.76 -4.50 7.99
N LEU A 87 8.56 -3.99 9.21
CA LEU A 87 9.30 -4.38 10.40
C LEU A 87 8.80 -5.75 10.90
N VAL A 88 9.69 -6.73 10.99
CA VAL A 88 9.38 -8.11 11.42
C VAL A 88 10.17 -8.56 12.62
N GLY A 89 11.02 -7.71 13.15
CA GLY A 89 11.80 -7.89 14.38
C GLY A 89 12.42 -6.55 14.75
N ASP A 90 12.81 -6.37 16.00
CA ASP A 90 13.29 -5.07 16.52
C ASP A 90 14.37 -4.40 15.66
N GLN A 91 15.10 -5.20 14.90
CA GLN A 91 16.22 -4.75 14.05
C GLN A 91 16.15 -5.36 12.65
N TYR A 92 15.06 -6.03 12.31
CA TYR A 92 14.92 -6.73 11.04
C TYR A 92 13.67 -6.32 10.28
N ILE A 93 13.85 -6.15 8.99
CA ILE A 93 12.76 -5.86 8.06
C ILE A 93 12.63 -6.95 7.02
N VAL A 94 11.47 -7.08 6.43
CA VAL A 94 11.21 -7.88 5.23
C VAL A 94 10.99 -6.96 4.04
N SER A 95 11.51 -7.35 2.89
CA SER A 95 11.35 -6.63 1.63
C SER A 95 11.61 -7.56 0.45
N VAL A 96 11.64 -6.99 -0.76
CA VAL A 96 11.97 -7.70 -2.00
C VAL A 96 13.40 -7.40 -2.44
N ALA A 97 14.12 -8.40 -2.89
CA ALA A 97 15.55 -8.29 -3.19
C ALA A 97 15.84 -7.38 -4.40
N HIS A 98 14.94 -7.30 -5.38
CA HIS A 98 15.11 -6.42 -6.53
C HIS A 98 14.98 -4.92 -6.18
N ASN A 99 14.41 -4.59 -5.02
CA ASN A 99 14.30 -3.21 -4.55
C ASN A 99 15.60 -2.76 -3.88
N VAL A 100 16.67 -2.63 -4.66
CA VAL A 100 18.03 -2.37 -4.17
C VAL A 100 18.35 -0.90 -3.89
N GLY A 101 17.47 0.01 -4.29
CA GLY A 101 17.75 1.46 -4.28
C GLY A 101 17.72 2.11 -2.90
N TYR A 102 17.03 1.55 -1.92
CA TYR A 102 16.90 2.16 -0.61
C TYR A 102 18.07 1.80 0.33
N ARG A 103 18.55 2.78 1.09
CA ARG A 103 19.65 2.61 2.06
C ARG A 103 19.21 2.78 3.50
N ASN A 104 18.05 3.39 3.70
CA ASN A 104 17.45 3.61 5.01
C ASN A 104 15.94 3.41 4.92
N VAL A 105 15.34 3.19 6.06
CA VAL A 105 13.89 3.13 6.28
C VAL A 105 13.53 3.95 7.51
N ASP A 106 12.31 4.39 7.63
CA ASP A 106 11.73 5.03 8.79
C ASP A 106 10.38 4.38 9.11
N PHE A 107 9.98 4.38 10.37
CA PHE A 107 8.76 3.76 10.85
C PHE A 107 7.98 4.75 11.73
N GLY A 108 6.81 4.32 12.17
CA GLY A 108 5.94 5.10 13.02
C GLY A 108 4.74 5.65 12.25
N MET A 109 3.67 5.87 12.99
CA MET A 109 2.47 6.49 12.46
C MET A 109 2.73 7.95 12.16
N GLU A 110 1.96 8.49 11.22
CA GLU A 110 1.95 9.90 10.84
C GLU A 110 3.11 10.36 9.97
N GLY A 111 3.18 9.73 8.83
CA GLY A 111 4.02 10.12 7.72
C GLY A 111 3.99 11.60 7.36
N ASN A 112 3.07 12.40 7.88
CA ASN A 112 2.85 13.78 7.48
C ASN A 112 2.91 14.81 8.62
N ASN A 113 3.27 14.41 9.86
CA ASN A 113 3.51 15.39 10.91
C ASN A 113 4.96 15.89 10.81
N PRO A 114 5.21 17.14 10.39
CA PRO A 114 6.56 17.71 10.27
C PRO A 114 7.28 17.82 11.62
N ASP A 115 6.55 17.83 12.73
CA ASP A 115 7.09 17.98 14.08
C ASP A 115 7.49 16.65 14.72
N GLN A 116 7.17 15.52 14.10
CA GLN A 116 7.57 14.22 14.60
C GLN A 116 9.03 13.93 14.21
N HIS A 117 9.89 13.76 15.21
CA HIS A 117 11.24 13.25 14.99
C HIS A 117 11.16 11.83 14.44
N ARG A 118 11.53 11.68 13.18
CA ARG A 118 11.64 10.38 12.54
C ARG A 118 13.07 9.93 12.61
N PHE A 119 13.26 8.78 13.19
CA PHE A 119 14.58 8.15 13.16
C PHE A 119 14.73 7.39 11.84
N GLY A 120 15.72 7.78 11.05
CA GLY A 120 16.15 6.98 9.90
C GLY A 120 17.01 5.81 10.38
N TYR A 121 16.70 4.62 9.89
CA TYR A 121 17.42 3.38 10.19
C TYR A 121 18.21 2.95 8.98
N ASN A 122 19.52 3.03 9.05
CA ASN A 122 20.39 2.57 7.97
C ASN A 122 20.40 1.04 7.89
N ILE A 123 20.42 0.52 6.67
CA ILE A 123 20.60 -0.90 6.42
C ILE A 123 22.09 -1.22 6.48
N VAL A 124 22.48 -2.11 7.39
CA VAL A 124 23.87 -2.54 7.57
C VAL A 124 24.17 -3.89 6.92
N LYS A 125 23.14 -4.69 6.67
CA LYS A 125 23.28 -5.99 6.00
C LYS A 125 21.97 -6.32 5.27
N ARG A 126 22.06 -6.72 4.01
CA ARG A 126 20.84 -6.99 3.22
C ARG A 126 20.29 -8.40 3.40
N ASN A 127 21.08 -9.39 3.75
CA ASN A 127 20.65 -10.77 4.00
C ASN A 127 19.74 -11.29 2.86
N ASN A 128 20.19 -11.14 1.62
CA ASN A 128 19.46 -11.65 0.48
C ASN A 128 19.36 -13.17 0.58
N TYR A 129 18.17 -13.70 0.33
CA TYR A 129 18.01 -15.14 0.21
C TYR A 129 18.82 -15.62 -1.00
N LYS A 130 19.63 -16.66 -0.81
CA LYS A 130 20.42 -17.21 -1.90
C LYS A 130 19.50 -17.82 -2.94
N ASN A 131 19.84 -17.58 -4.19
CA ASN A 131 19.14 -18.12 -5.35
C ASN A 131 19.20 -19.66 -5.27
N ASP A 132 18.20 -20.27 -4.68
CA ASP A 132 18.04 -21.71 -4.66
C ASP A 132 17.19 -22.11 -5.87
N ARG A 133 17.79 -22.83 -6.81
CA ARG A 133 17.09 -23.29 -8.01
C ARG A 133 15.93 -24.23 -7.70
N THR A 134 15.88 -24.80 -6.50
CA THR A 134 14.78 -25.65 -6.03
C THR A 134 13.58 -24.83 -5.56
N HIS A 135 13.77 -23.53 -5.25
CA HIS A 135 12.72 -22.62 -4.80
C HIS A 135 12.79 -21.28 -5.55
N PRO A 136 12.50 -21.26 -6.85
CA PRO A 136 12.70 -20.08 -7.71
C PRO A 136 11.87 -18.88 -7.28
N TYR A 137 10.75 -19.06 -6.57
CA TYR A 137 9.91 -17.98 -6.05
C TYR A 137 10.44 -17.33 -4.78
N MET A 138 11.47 -17.88 -4.15
CA MET A 138 12.11 -17.30 -2.95
C MET A 138 13.27 -16.38 -3.31
N THR A 139 13.61 -16.24 -4.57
CA THR A 139 14.81 -15.50 -5.03
C THR A 139 14.70 -13.99 -4.80
N ASP A 140 13.49 -13.47 -4.69
CA ASP A 140 13.23 -12.04 -4.53
C ASP A 140 12.99 -11.63 -3.06
N TYR A 141 13.01 -12.57 -2.13
CA TYR A 141 12.88 -12.31 -0.71
C TYR A 141 14.21 -11.88 -0.09
N HIS A 142 14.18 -10.88 0.79
CA HIS A 142 15.31 -10.59 1.67
C HIS A 142 14.86 -10.05 3.03
N ASN A 143 15.74 -10.21 4.02
CA ASN A 143 15.52 -9.80 5.40
C ASN A 143 16.66 -8.90 5.89
N PRO A 144 16.68 -7.63 5.48
CA PRO A 144 17.73 -6.68 5.87
C PRO A 144 17.80 -6.46 7.39
N ARG A 145 19.03 -6.29 7.89
CA ARG A 145 19.29 -5.86 9.25
C ARG A 145 19.56 -4.36 9.29
N LEU A 146 18.94 -3.71 10.27
CA LEU A 146 19.09 -2.28 10.56
C LEU A 146 20.26 -2.02 11.51
N ALA A 147 20.79 -0.81 11.50
CA ALA A 147 21.92 -0.39 12.35
C ALA A 147 21.57 -0.35 13.84
N LYS A 148 20.30 -0.12 14.18
CA LYS A 148 19.80 -0.03 15.57
C LYS A 148 18.40 -0.60 15.68
N PHE A 149 17.94 -0.82 16.91
CA PHE A 149 16.57 -1.22 17.21
C PHE A 149 15.60 -0.10 16.83
N VAL A 150 14.45 -0.49 16.28
CA VAL A 150 13.31 0.39 16.04
C VAL A 150 12.53 0.50 17.35
N THR A 151 12.18 1.71 17.72
CA THR A 151 11.49 1.99 18.99
C THR A 151 10.11 2.63 18.78
N GLU A 152 9.81 3.13 17.58
CA GLU A 152 8.59 3.84 17.26
C GLU A 152 7.44 2.93 16.79
N ALA A 153 7.77 1.69 16.45
CA ALA A 153 6.80 0.70 16.00
C ALA A 153 7.17 -0.68 16.57
N ALA A 154 6.16 -1.42 17.00
CA ALA A 154 6.34 -2.82 17.38
C ALA A 154 6.41 -3.69 16.12
N PRO A 155 7.33 -4.66 16.03
CA PRO A 155 7.38 -5.58 14.90
C PRO A 155 6.08 -6.37 14.75
N ILE A 156 5.71 -6.69 13.50
CA ILE A 156 4.62 -7.64 13.25
C ILE A 156 5.06 -9.05 13.62
N GLU A 157 4.16 -9.80 14.23
CA GLU A 157 4.37 -11.23 14.44
C GLU A 157 4.24 -11.97 13.10
N MET A 158 5.29 -12.71 12.75
CA MET A 158 5.23 -13.63 11.61
C MET A 158 4.51 -14.91 12.02
N VAL A 159 3.48 -15.29 11.29
CA VAL A 159 2.76 -16.53 11.53
C VAL A 159 3.67 -17.71 11.21
N SER A 160 4.05 -18.47 12.24
CA SER A 160 4.94 -19.65 12.09
C SER A 160 4.25 -20.87 11.53
N ASN A 161 2.91 -20.94 11.54
CA ASN A 161 2.11 -22.05 11.07
C ASN A 161 0.87 -21.57 10.30
N MET A 162 0.90 -21.71 8.99
CA MET A 162 -0.27 -21.55 8.12
C MET A 162 -1.14 -22.84 8.04
N GLN A 163 -1.03 -23.76 8.98
CA GLN A 163 -1.89 -24.95 9.00
C GLN A 163 -3.30 -24.54 9.42
N GLY A 164 -4.21 -24.45 8.45
CA GLY A 164 -5.65 -24.38 8.67
C GLY A 164 -6.35 -23.08 8.36
N SER A 165 -5.73 -22.08 7.75
CA SER A 165 -6.49 -20.95 7.20
C SER A 165 -7.03 -21.29 5.82
N THR A 166 -8.24 -21.77 5.76
CA THR A 166 -9.09 -21.69 4.57
C THR A 166 -9.58 -20.26 4.46
N TYR A 167 -9.10 -19.54 3.45
CA TYR A 167 -9.67 -18.26 3.02
C TYR A 167 -10.94 -18.49 2.21
#